data_d2ab41fc91cc5a3a67d662aaadcc310f
#
_entry.id   d2ab41fc91cc5a3a67d662aaadcc310f
#
_cell.length_a   1.000
_cell.length_b   1.000
_cell.length_c   1.000
_cell.angle_alpha   90.00
_cell.angle_beta   90.00
_cell.angle_gamma   90.00
#
_symmetry.space_group_name_H-M   'P 1'
#
loop_
_entity.id
_entity.type
_entity.pdbx_description
1 polymer ?
#
loop_
_entity_poly.entity_id
_entity_poly.type
_entity_poly.pdbx_seq_one_letter_code
_entity_poly.pdbx_strand_id
1 'polypeptide(L)'
;MAPVIAIIGALEKEVRQIYAAVEKGTVADEAGLTVVGGEYHGFTVVATTAGMGTVNAAAAAQHLISAHRANAIIFSGIAGGLNPALHIGDVVIGERLRYLDTDTALVAESAPGLEEFASSDFLVDLAVEALRAHGYVDASLENSPAAEQARAQADATLFRRNNPDSEPQRFLRGTIATGDRFVSGAEAKHAAIAATQGDCVEMEGAAIAHVAAKNGVDCLVLRAISDNCDESYDALSSREFDLEEYAKSASGLVLSIVRRLAVQLGVEPRD
;
A
#
# COMPACT_ATOMS: atom_id res chain seq x y z
N MET A 1 -4.55 2.55 -26.40
CA MET A 1 -3.51 1.80 -25.69
C MET A 1 -4.11 1.31 -24.39
N ALA A 2 -3.75 0.11 -23.92
CA ALA A 2 -4.17 -0.33 -22.61
C ALA A 2 -3.60 0.62 -21.54
N PRO A 3 -4.33 0.86 -20.44
CA PRO A 3 -3.81 1.62 -19.33
C PRO A 3 -2.55 0.96 -18.78
N VAL A 4 -1.62 1.78 -18.31
CA VAL A 4 -0.38 1.31 -17.65
C VAL A 4 -0.57 1.45 -16.15
N ILE A 5 -0.40 0.37 -15.42
CA ILE A 5 -0.45 0.32 -13.98
C ILE A 5 0.99 0.23 -13.43
N ALA A 6 1.41 1.24 -12.70
CA ALA A 6 2.66 1.20 -11.97
C ALA A 6 2.44 0.55 -10.59
N ILE A 7 3.31 -0.40 -10.23
CA ILE A 7 3.31 -1.02 -8.90
C ILE A 7 4.67 -0.75 -8.25
N ILE A 8 4.65 -0.15 -7.08
CA ILE A 8 5.86 0.24 -6.36
C ILE A 8 5.86 -0.42 -4.98
N GLY A 9 6.99 -0.93 -4.55
CA GLY A 9 7.30 -1.26 -3.17
C GLY A 9 8.59 -0.58 -2.74
N ALA A 10 8.79 -0.37 -1.45
CA ALA A 10 10.04 0.17 -0.94
C ALA A 10 11.14 -0.89 -0.90
N LEU A 11 10.77 -2.13 -0.63
CA LEU A 11 11.67 -3.28 -0.50
C LEU A 11 11.38 -4.34 -1.56
N GLU A 12 12.40 -5.07 -2.00
CA GLU A 12 12.26 -6.13 -3.01
C GLU A 12 11.21 -7.19 -2.62
N LYS A 13 11.16 -7.58 -1.35
CA LYS A 13 10.18 -8.56 -0.85
C LYS A 13 8.72 -8.12 -1.06
N GLU A 14 8.45 -6.83 -1.13
CA GLU A 14 7.11 -6.27 -1.33
C GLU A 14 6.63 -6.38 -2.78
N VAL A 15 7.54 -6.51 -3.75
CA VAL A 15 7.22 -6.57 -5.19
C VAL A 15 7.63 -7.87 -5.87
N ARG A 16 8.38 -8.73 -5.20
CA ARG A 16 8.89 -10.00 -5.77
C ARG A 16 7.79 -10.86 -6.41
N GLN A 17 6.61 -10.95 -5.78
CA GLN A 17 5.49 -11.70 -6.33
C GLN A 17 4.82 -11.01 -7.50
N ILE A 18 4.86 -9.68 -7.53
CA ILE A 18 4.40 -8.90 -8.68
C ILE A 18 5.27 -9.22 -9.87
N TYR A 19 6.61 -9.21 -9.70
CA TYR A 19 7.55 -9.58 -10.75
C TYR A 19 7.30 -10.99 -11.30
N ALA A 20 6.99 -11.93 -10.43
CA ALA A 20 6.70 -13.32 -10.82
C ALA A 20 5.35 -13.48 -11.53
N ALA A 21 4.39 -12.60 -11.29
CA ALA A 21 3.05 -12.66 -11.87
C ALA A 21 2.92 -11.96 -13.22
N VAL A 22 3.87 -11.07 -13.56
CA VAL A 22 3.87 -10.32 -14.82
C VAL A 22 4.29 -11.23 -15.96
N GLU A 23 3.44 -11.39 -16.97
CA GLU A 23 3.68 -12.19 -18.15
C GLU A 23 4.47 -11.40 -19.22
N LYS A 24 5.22 -12.13 -20.06
CA LYS A 24 6.05 -11.54 -21.14
C LYS A 24 6.99 -10.45 -20.64
N GLY A 25 7.49 -10.65 -19.41
CA GLY A 25 8.23 -9.63 -18.65
C GLY A 25 9.55 -9.22 -19.32
N THR A 26 9.81 -7.92 -19.29
CA THR A 26 11.11 -7.32 -19.60
C THR A 26 11.70 -6.74 -18.33
N VAL A 27 13.01 -6.76 -18.18
CA VAL A 27 13.72 -6.14 -17.08
C VAL A 27 14.66 -5.09 -17.66
N ALA A 28 14.60 -3.89 -17.12
CA ALA A 28 15.47 -2.78 -17.53
C ALA A 28 15.99 -2.04 -16.28
N ASP A 29 17.27 -1.68 -16.33
CA ASP A 29 17.87 -0.79 -15.34
C ASP A 29 17.82 0.64 -15.89
N GLU A 30 17.05 1.51 -15.25
CA GLU A 30 16.81 2.87 -15.70
C GLU A 30 16.59 3.81 -14.51
N ALA A 31 17.15 5.02 -14.57
CA ALA A 31 17.04 6.03 -13.52
C ALA A 31 17.42 5.53 -12.10
N GLY A 32 18.33 4.55 -12.00
CA GLY A 32 18.75 3.95 -10.73
C GLY A 32 17.75 2.92 -10.17
N LEU A 33 16.78 2.50 -10.97
CA LEU A 33 15.76 1.52 -10.63
C LEU A 33 15.89 0.29 -11.53
N THR A 34 15.61 -0.90 -10.99
CA THR A 34 15.31 -2.07 -11.80
C THR A 34 13.80 -2.11 -12.03
N VAL A 35 13.37 -1.89 -13.27
CA VAL A 35 11.96 -1.88 -13.67
C VAL A 35 11.61 -3.17 -14.37
N VAL A 36 10.59 -3.87 -13.88
CA VAL A 36 10.02 -5.06 -14.51
C VAL A 36 8.72 -4.65 -15.20
N GLY A 37 8.69 -4.76 -16.52
CA GLY A 37 7.52 -4.45 -17.35
C GLY A 37 6.93 -5.70 -17.99
N GLY A 38 5.62 -5.74 -18.18
CA GLY A 38 4.95 -6.84 -18.88
C GLY A 38 3.42 -6.72 -18.83
N GLU A 39 2.74 -7.83 -18.95
CA GLU A 39 1.27 -7.86 -19.00
C GLU A 39 0.68 -8.61 -17.78
N TYR A 40 -0.42 -8.10 -17.26
CA TYR A 40 -1.22 -8.77 -16.23
C TYR A 40 -2.69 -8.44 -16.42
N HIS A 41 -3.53 -9.43 -16.67
CA HIS A 41 -4.97 -9.30 -16.93
C HIS A 41 -5.32 -8.21 -17.95
N GLY A 42 -4.58 -8.12 -19.06
CA GLY A 42 -4.82 -7.16 -20.13
C GLY A 42 -4.27 -5.74 -19.89
N PHE A 43 -3.74 -5.46 -18.72
CA PHE A 43 -3.00 -4.23 -18.45
C PHE A 43 -1.52 -4.39 -18.80
N THR A 44 -0.91 -3.30 -19.23
CA THR A 44 0.54 -3.15 -19.11
C THR A 44 0.86 -2.83 -17.66
N VAL A 45 1.69 -3.65 -17.03
CA VAL A 45 2.16 -3.45 -15.65
C VAL A 45 3.64 -3.10 -15.69
N VAL A 46 4.04 -2.09 -14.95
CA VAL A 46 5.43 -1.74 -14.68
C VAL A 46 5.64 -1.73 -13.17
N ALA A 47 6.59 -2.52 -12.69
CA ALA A 47 6.83 -2.68 -11.26
C ALA A 47 8.29 -2.41 -10.91
N THR A 48 8.54 -1.79 -9.76
CA THR A 48 9.89 -1.49 -9.28
C THR A 48 9.98 -1.50 -7.76
N THR A 49 11.20 -1.71 -7.27
CA THR A 49 11.61 -1.42 -5.89
C THR A 49 12.19 -0.02 -5.86
N ALA A 50 11.54 0.89 -5.14
CA ALA A 50 11.98 2.28 -5.05
C ALA A 50 13.18 2.48 -4.13
N GLY A 51 13.32 1.67 -3.09
CA GLY A 51 14.14 1.96 -1.91
C GLY A 51 13.34 2.75 -0.87
N MET A 52 13.85 2.77 0.37
CA MET A 52 13.20 3.46 1.49
C MET A 52 13.33 4.98 1.41
N GLY A 53 12.32 5.68 1.88
CA GLY A 53 12.29 7.13 2.09
C GLY A 53 11.62 7.93 0.97
N THR A 54 11.21 9.14 1.34
CA THR A 54 10.37 10.00 0.50
C THR A 54 11.02 10.38 -0.83
N VAL A 55 12.32 10.60 -0.87
CA VAL A 55 13.05 10.96 -2.10
C VAL A 55 13.06 9.80 -3.09
N ASN A 56 13.36 8.58 -2.63
CA ASN A 56 13.37 7.39 -3.46
C ASN A 56 11.97 7.11 -4.01
N ALA A 57 10.97 7.19 -3.17
CA ALA A 57 9.56 7.00 -3.53
C ALA A 57 9.09 8.01 -4.60
N ALA A 58 9.37 9.30 -4.39
CA ALA A 58 9.02 10.35 -5.33
C ALA A 58 9.73 10.19 -6.68
N ALA A 59 11.03 9.86 -6.68
CA ALA A 59 11.82 9.64 -7.89
C ALA A 59 11.28 8.45 -8.70
N ALA A 60 10.98 7.33 -8.04
CA ALA A 60 10.41 6.15 -8.68
C ALA A 60 9.03 6.45 -9.30
N ALA A 61 8.12 7.07 -8.53
CA ALA A 61 6.79 7.43 -9.01
C ALA A 61 6.87 8.35 -10.24
N GLN A 62 7.68 9.42 -10.17
CA GLN A 62 7.83 10.35 -11.29
C GLN A 62 8.45 9.67 -12.52
N HIS A 63 9.42 8.78 -12.32
CA HIS A 63 10.03 8.04 -13.42
C HIS A 63 8.99 7.16 -14.13
N LEU A 64 8.21 6.35 -13.38
CA LEU A 64 7.21 5.48 -13.97
C LEU A 64 6.09 6.26 -14.69
N ILE A 65 5.71 7.43 -14.18
CA ILE A 65 4.76 8.32 -14.86
C ILE A 65 5.36 8.86 -16.17
N SER A 66 6.58 9.38 -16.12
CA SER A 66 7.17 10.10 -17.25
C SER A 66 7.67 9.16 -18.36
N ALA A 67 8.38 8.09 -17.99
CA ALA A 67 9.00 7.15 -18.94
C ALA A 67 8.01 6.09 -19.43
N HIS A 68 7.18 5.54 -18.55
CA HIS A 68 6.26 4.45 -18.85
C HIS A 68 4.81 4.91 -19.02
N ARG A 69 4.50 6.18 -18.80
CA ARG A 69 3.16 6.76 -18.94
C ARG A 69 2.13 6.05 -18.05
N ALA A 70 2.52 5.75 -16.81
CA ALA A 70 1.62 5.16 -15.85
C ALA A 70 0.36 6.01 -15.67
N ASN A 71 -0.80 5.37 -15.76
CA ASN A 71 -2.12 5.99 -15.57
C ASN A 71 -2.60 5.86 -14.14
N ALA A 72 -2.12 4.85 -13.42
CA ALA A 72 -2.37 4.64 -12.00
C ALA A 72 -1.12 4.09 -11.31
N ILE A 73 -0.95 4.43 -10.04
CA ILE A 73 0.10 3.91 -9.18
C ILE A 73 -0.55 3.16 -8.02
N ILE A 74 -0.12 1.91 -7.79
CA ILE A 74 -0.44 1.16 -6.58
C ILE A 74 0.86 1.02 -5.79
N PHE A 75 0.86 1.58 -4.59
CA PHE A 75 1.98 1.48 -3.67
C PHE A 75 1.59 0.61 -2.48
N SER A 76 2.31 -0.47 -2.28
CA SER A 76 2.03 -1.44 -1.23
C SER A 76 3.28 -1.76 -0.43
N GLY A 77 3.13 -1.94 0.86
CA GLY A 77 4.22 -2.28 1.76
C GLY A 77 3.76 -2.45 3.20
N ILE A 78 4.72 -2.40 4.11
CA ILE A 78 4.49 -2.54 5.55
C ILE A 78 4.54 -1.19 6.27
N ALA A 79 3.97 -1.13 7.49
CA ALA A 79 3.97 0.07 8.32
C ALA A 79 3.88 -0.29 9.80
N GLY A 80 4.37 0.60 10.66
CA GLY A 80 4.15 0.54 12.10
C GLY A 80 2.76 1.07 12.48
N GLY A 81 2.04 0.33 13.34
CA GLY A 81 0.71 0.68 13.82
C GLY A 81 0.73 1.82 14.85
N LEU A 82 0.03 2.90 14.56
CA LEU A 82 -0.19 4.02 15.49
C LEU A 82 -1.51 3.89 16.24
N ASN A 83 -2.57 3.48 15.54
CA ASN A 83 -3.90 3.28 16.12
C ASN A 83 -3.91 1.99 16.97
N PRO A 84 -4.23 2.09 18.29
CA PRO A 84 -4.21 0.92 19.18
C PRO A 84 -5.28 -0.13 18.85
N ALA A 85 -6.25 0.19 18.01
CA ALA A 85 -7.25 -0.76 17.54
C ALA A 85 -6.72 -1.67 16.41
N LEU A 86 -5.58 -1.37 15.80
CA LEU A 86 -4.94 -2.18 14.77
C LEU A 86 -4.04 -3.24 15.39
N HIS A 87 -4.02 -4.41 14.76
CA HIS A 87 -3.13 -5.52 15.13
C HIS A 87 -2.16 -5.81 13.97
N ILE A 88 -1.08 -6.50 14.30
CA ILE A 88 -0.12 -6.98 13.31
C ILE A 88 -0.85 -7.87 12.28
N GLY A 89 -0.65 -7.58 10.99
CA GLY A 89 -1.35 -8.24 9.89
C GLY A 89 -2.62 -7.52 9.39
N ASP A 90 -3.17 -6.56 10.14
CA ASP A 90 -4.24 -5.70 9.64
C ASP A 90 -3.73 -4.80 8.49
N VAL A 91 -4.64 -4.31 7.66
CA VAL A 91 -4.31 -3.47 6.50
C VAL A 91 -4.93 -2.08 6.65
N VAL A 92 -4.14 -1.04 6.46
CA VAL A 92 -4.61 0.33 6.30
C VAL A 92 -4.65 0.69 4.81
N ILE A 93 -5.82 1.09 4.33
CA ILE A 93 -5.99 1.74 3.03
C ILE A 93 -5.81 3.24 3.27
N GLY A 94 -4.82 3.84 2.62
CA GLY A 94 -4.50 5.26 2.76
C GLY A 94 -5.55 6.16 2.12
N GLU A 95 -6.66 6.37 2.81
CA GLU A 95 -7.67 7.34 2.38
C GLU A 95 -7.10 8.76 2.46
N ARG A 96 -6.26 9.02 3.48
CA ARG A 96 -5.49 10.26 3.65
C ARG A 96 -4.03 9.94 3.87
N LEU A 97 -3.15 10.75 3.31
CA LEU A 97 -1.71 10.64 3.45
C LEU A 97 -1.13 11.98 3.88
N ARG A 98 -0.39 11.99 4.98
CA ARG A 98 0.16 13.18 5.60
C ARG A 98 1.65 13.03 5.86
N TYR A 99 2.40 14.09 5.60
CA TYR A 99 3.80 14.14 6.00
C TYR A 99 3.95 14.32 7.50
N LEU A 100 4.87 13.56 8.09
CA LEU A 100 5.22 13.63 9.51
C LEU A 100 6.23 14.75 9.81
N ASP A 101 7.20 14.92 8.92
CA ASP A 101 8.39 15.76 9.11
C ASP A 101 8.35 17.06 8.28
N THR A 102 7.23 17.37 7.65
CA THR A 102 7.08 18.53 6.76
C THR A 102 5.91 19.38 7.21
N ASP A 103 6.10 20.69 7.22
CA ASP A 103 4.99 21.62 7.40
C ASP A 103 4.06 21.57 6.19
N THR A 104 2.90 20.97 6.38
CA THR A 104 1.93 20.72 5.29
C THR A 104 1.34 22.00 4.75
N ALA A 105 1.23 23.07 5.56
CA ALA A 105 0.77 24.37 5.08
C ALA A 105 1.76 24.99 4.08
N LEU A 106 3.07 24.81 4.31
CA LEU A 106 4.09 25.24 3.34
C LEU A 106 4.08 24.38 2.07
N VAL A 107 3.83 23.08 2.20
CA VAL A 107 3.64 22.20 1.02
C VAL A 107 2.45 22.64 0.18
N ALA A 108 1.36 23.06 0.84
CA ALA A 108 0.14 23.54 0.17
C ALA A 108 0.31 24.84 -0.63
N GLU A 109 1.34 25.64 -0.34
CA GLU A 109 1.70 26.80 -1.16
C GLU A 109 2.27 26.45 -2.53
N SER A 110 2.69 25.18 -2.71
CA SER A 110 3.22 24.64 -3.96
C SER A 110 2.13 23.95 -4.77
N ALA A 111 2.37 23.65 -6.07
CA ALA A 111 1.49 22.78 -6.82
C ALA A 111 1.63 21.33 -6.30
N PRO A 112 0.55 20.61 -6.05
CA PRO A 112 -0.86 20.86 -6.43
C PRO A 112 -1.68 21.70 -5.43
N GLY A 113 -1.10 22.30 -4.42
CA GLY A 113 -1.80 23.17 -3.48
C GLY A 113 -2.62 22.41 -2.41
N LEU A 114 -2.12 21.26 -1.95
CA LEU A 114 -2.78 20.40 -0.98
C LEU A 114 -1.97 20.28 0.31
N GLU A 115 -2.64 20.35 1.45
CA GLU A 115 -2.04 20.07 2.77
C GLU A 115 -1.96 18.59 3.08
N GLU A 116 -2.83 17.78 2.47
CA GLU A 116 -2.81 16.31 2.55
C GLU A 116 -3.09 15.72 1.17
N PHE A 117 -2.68 14.49 0.97
CA PHE A 117 -2.92 13.74 -0.25
C PHE A 117 -3.87 12.58 0.02
N ALA A 118 -4.45 12.00 -1.02
CA ALA A 118 -5.40 10.91 -0.90
C ALA A 118 -5.17 9.85 -1.95
N SER A 119 -5.54 8.61 -1.64
CA SER A 119 -5.78 7.61 -2.68
C SER A 119 -7.05 7.94 -3.46
N SER A 120 -7.10 7.52 -4.72
CA SER A 120 -8.29 7.70 -5.58
C SER A 120 -9.45 6.87 -5.04
N ASP A 121 -10.62 7.47 -4.81
CA ASP A 121 -11.79 6.81 -4.22
C ASP A 121 -12.15 5.50 -4.92
N PHE A 122 -12.11 5.51 -6.26
CA PHE A 122 -12.37 4.33 -7.07
C PHE A 122 -11.40 3.16 -6.78
N LEU A 123 -10.11 3.44 -6.60
CA LEU A 123 -9.12 2.41 -6.26
C LEU A 123 -9.25 1.96 -4.79
N VAL A 124 -9.67 2.86 -3.90
CA VAL A 124 -10.00 2.53 -2.51
C VAL A 124 -11.17 1.54 -2.46
N ASP A 125 -12.23 1.77 -3.21
CA ASP A 125 -13.39 0.87 -3.26
C ASP A 125 -12.99 -0.52 -3.79
N LEU A 126 -12.16 -0.59 -4.83
CA LEU A 126 -11.60 -1.86 -5.33
C LEU A 126 -10.74 -2.58 -4.29
N ALA A 127 -9.96 -1.82 -3.51
CA ALA A 127 -9.16 -2.39 -2.43
C ALA A 127 -10.06 -2.98 -1.32
N VAL A 128 -11.12 -2.29 -0.94
CA VAL A 128 -12.13 -2.79 0.02
C VAL A 128 -12.76 -4.10 -0.48
N GLU A 129 -13.16 -4.16 -1.75
CA GLU A 129 -13.71 -5.38 -2.33
C GLU A 129 -12.68 -6.52 -2.34
N ALA A 130 -11.44 -6.23 -2.69
CA ALA A 130 -10.36 -7.22 -2.71
C ALA A 130 -10.08 -7.74 -1.30
N LEU A 131 -9.97 -6.85 -0.30
CA LEU A 131 -9.75 -7.22 1.10
C LEU A 131 -10.88 -8.11 1.64
N ARG A 132 -12.14 -7.75 1.40
CA ARG A 132 -13.29 -8.58 1.77
C ARG A 132 -13.24 -9.96 1.10
N ALA A 133 -12.87 -10.03 -0.17
CA ALA A 133 -12.72 -11.31 -0.87
C ALA A 133 -11.55 -12.15 -0.37
N HIS A 134 -10.53 -11.52 0.23
CA HIS A 134 -9.43 -12.17 0.92
C HIS A 134 -9.73 -12.49 2.39
N GLY A 135 -10.97 -12.18 2.87
CA GLY A 135 -11.43 -12.51 4.21
C GLY A 135 -11.08 -11.50 5.30
N TYR A 136 -10.62 -10.33 4.92
CA TYR A 136 -10.44 -9.24 5.87
C TYR A 136 -11.79 -8.65 6.28
N VAL A 137 -11.90 -8.28 7.54
CA VAL A 137 -13.09 -7.65 8.13
C VAL A 137 -12.86 -6.14 8.27
N ASP A 138 -13.86 -5.36 7.94
CA ASP A 138 -13.83 -3.91 8.10
C ASP A 138 -13.80 -3.53 9.58
N ALA A 139 -12.72 -2.92 10.04
CA ALA A 139 -12.52 -2.55 11.44
C ALA A 139 -13.53 -1.47 11.92
N SER A 140 -14.08 -0.66 11.00
CA SER A 140 -15.10 0.35 11.32
C SER A 140 -16.46 -0.27 11.68
N LEU A 141 -16.67 -1.53 11.34
CA LEU A 141 -17.92 -2.27 11.57
C LEU A 141 -17.89 -3.12 12.85
N GLU A 142 -16.87 -2.99 13.70
CA GLU A 142 -16.78 -3.73 14.95
C GLU A 142 -18.10 -3.62 15.76
N ASN A 143 -18.63 -4.78 16.17
CA ASN A 143 -19.92 -4.92 16.88
C ASN A 143 -21.20 -4.67 16.03
N SER A 144 -21.12 -4.66 14.71
CA SER A 144 -22.31 -4.64 13.85
C SER A 144 -22.73 -6.05 13.40
N PRO A 145 -24.02 -6.28 13.05
CA PRO A 145 -24.45 -7.53 12.43
C PRO A 145 -23.69 -7.85 11.12
N ALA A 146 -23.24 -6.82 10.41
CA ALA A 146 -22.42 -6.95 9.21
C ALA A 146 -21.01 -7.50 9.52
N ALA A 147 -20.42 -7.16 10.67
CA ALA A 147 -19.15 -7.73 11.12
C ALA A 147 -19.28 -9.22 11.48
N GLU A 148 -20.38 -9.64 12.12
CA GLU A 148 -20.64 -11.05 12.39
C GLU A 148 -20.77 -11.88 11.10
N GLN A 149 -21.46 -11.33 10.11
CA GLN A 149 -21.64 -11.99 8.82
C GLN A 149 -20.30 -12.04 8.03
N ALA A 150 -19.50 -10.97 8.08
CA ALA A 150 -18.16 -10.94 7.48
C ALA A 150 -17.20 -11.92 8.17
N ARG A 151 -17.24 -12.02 9.50
CA ARG A 151 -16.46 -13.01 10.27
C ARG A 151 -16.83 -14.45 9.88
N ALA A 152 -18.11 -14.75 9.75
CA ALA A 152 -18.57 -16.07 9.31
C ALA A 152 -18.13 -16.42 7.89
N GLN A 153 -18.03 -15.43 7.00
CA GLN A 153 -17.50 -15.61 5.64
C GLN A 153 -15.96 -15.71 5.61
N ALA A 154 -15.27 -15.01 6.50
CA ALA A 154 -13.81 -15.06 6.64
C ALA A 154 -13.30 -16.44 7.08
N ASP A 155 -14.11 -17.24 7.77
CA ASP A 155 -13.77 -18.62 8.15
C ASP A 155 -13.47 -19.55 6.96
N ALA A 156 -13.87 -19.15 5.77
CA ALA A 156 -13.64 -19.90 4.54
C ALA A 156 -12.30 -19.56 3.84
N THR A 157 -11.51 -18.61 4.34
CA THR A 157 -10.35 -18.07 3.63
C THR A 157 -9.03 -18.81 3.91
N LEU A 158 -8.06 -18.63 3.01
CA LEU A 158 -6.75 -19.31 3.04
C LEU A 158 -5.95 -19.03 4.33
N PHE A 159 -6.07 -17.85 4.92
CA PHE A 159 -5.33 -17.49 6.13
C PHE A 159 -5.81 -18.29 7.36
N ARG A 160 -7.11 -18.44 7.55
CA ARG A 160 -7.68 -19.25 8.64
C ARG A 160 -7.48 -20.75 8.45
N ARG A 161 -7.31 -21.25 7.22
CA ARG A 161 -6.93 -22.66 6.97
C ARG A 161 -5.59 -23.00 7.60
N ASN A 162 -4.67 -22.02 7.68
CA ASN A 162 -3.34 -22.20 8.27
C ASN A 162 -3.28 -21.85 9.77
N ASN A 163 -4.24 -21.05 10.27
CA ASN A 163 -4.36 -20.61 11.67
C ASN A 163 -5.81 -20.54 12.13
N PRO A 164 -6.47 -21.69 12.38
CA PRO A 164 -7.90 -21.73 12.68
C PRO A 164 -8.32 -21.02 13.98
N ASP A 165 -7.40 -20.81 14.90
CA ASP A 165 -7.63 -20.15 16.20
C ASP A 165 -7.30 -18.64 16.19
N SER A 166 -6.86 -18.08 15.06
CA SER A 166 -6.55 -16.65 14.95
C SER A 166 -7.80 -15.82 14.70
N GLU A 167 -7.85 -14.61 15.29
CA GLU A 167 -8.84 -13.59 14.92
C GLU A 167 -8.70 -13.25 13.44
N PRO A 168 -9.82 -12.95 12.73
CA PRO A 168 -9.75 -12.52 11.34
C PRO A 168 -8.95 -11.22 11.23
N GLN A 169 -8.08 -11.14 10.25
CA GLN A 169 -7.38 -9.91 9.92
C GLN A 169 -8.40 -8.83 9.49
N ARG A 170 -8.11 -7.59 9.81
CA ARG A 170 -9.02 -6.47 9.56
C ARG A 170 -8.39 -5.48 8.60
N PHE A 171 -9.22 -4.63 8.04
CA PHE A 171 -8.76 -3.46 7.31
C PHE A 171 -9.46 -2.20 7.81
N LEU A 172 -8.76 -1.08 7.65
CA LEU A 172 -9.24 0.25 7.98
C LEU A 172 -8.99 1.20 6.81
N ARG A 173 -9.98 2.02 6.45
CA ARG A 173 -9.78 3.21 5.63
C ARG A 173 -9.30 4.32 6.57
N GLY A 174 -8.05 4.74 6.42
CA GLY A 174 -7.43 5.56 7.45
C GLY A 174 -6.40 6.53 6.93
N THR A 175 -5.72 7.16 7.88
CA THR A 175 -4.65 8.12 7.62
C THR A 175 -3.29 7.42 7.74
N ILE A 176 -2.46 7.53 6.70
CA ILE A 176 -1.07 7.06 6.71
C ILE A 176 -0.16 8.26 6.94
N ALA A 177 0.69 8.18 7.98
CA ALA A 177 1.73 9.15 8.25
C ALA A 177 3.02 8.74 7.55
N THR A 178 3.65 9.66 6.84
CA THR A 178 4.90 9.43 6.08
C THR A 178 6.01 10.33 6.56
N GLY A 179 7.19 9.76 6.88
CA GLY A 179 8.37 10.54 7.25
C GLY A 179 9.67 9.77 7.07
N ASP A 180 10.79 10.47 6.92
CA ASP A 180 12.10 9.87 6.66
C ASP A 180 12.80 9.39 7.95
N ARG A 181 12.02 9.00 8.97
CA ARG A 181 12.53 8.45 10.23
C ARG A 181 11.75 7.20 10.62
N PHE A 182 12.48 6.20 11.11
CA PHE A 182 11.84 5.04 11.72
C PHE A 182 11.25 5.43 13.08
N VAL A 183 9.92 5.33 13.20
CA VAL A 183 9.20 5.66 14.43
C VAL A 183 9.24 4.48 15.39
N SER A 184 9.87 4.65 16.54
CA SER A 184 9.98 3.61 17.57
C SER A 184 9.92 4.21 18.97
N GLY A 185 9.18 3.55 19.85
CA GLY A 185 8.97 3.96 21.23
C GLY A 185 7.79 4.91 21.44
N ALA A 186 7.31 4.94 22.67
CA ALA A 186 6.06 5.63 23.03
C ALA A 186 6.07 7.13 22.72
N GLU A 187 7.20 7.81 22.95
CA GLU A 187 7.33 9.25 22.70
C GLU A 187 7.21 9.57 21.21
N ALA A 188 7.98 8.85 20.35
CA ALA A 188 7.95 9.04 18.91
C ALA A 188 6.57 8.68 18.32
N LYS A 189 5.95 7.62 18.83
CA LYS A 189 4.59 7.21 18.47
C LYS A 189 3.57 8.31 18.79
N HIS A 190 3.59 8.85 20.01
CA HIS A 190 2.69 9.92 20.41
C HIS A 190 2.92 11.20 19.57
N ALA A 191 4.16 11.54 19.29
CA ALA A 191 4.49 12.68 18.44
C ALA A 191 3.94 12.50 17.01
N ALA A 192 4.08 11.32 16.43
CA ALA A 192 3.54 11.00 15.11
C ALA A 192 2.01 11.12 15.06
N ILE A 193 1.32 10.57 16.07
CA ILE A 193 -0.15 10.69 16.19
C ILE A 193 -0.57 12.16 16.32
N ALA A 194 0.11 12.93 17.19
CA ALA A 194 -0.21 14.33 17.41
C ALA A 194 -0.02 15.19 16.14
N ALA A 195 1.02 14.90 15.35
CA ALA A 195 1.32 15.65 14.13
C ALA A 195 0.38 15.31 12.97
N THR A 196 -0.03 14.04 12.83
CA THR A 196 -0.68 13.56 11.61
C THR A 196 -2.09 13.00 11.82
N GLN A 197 -2.46 12.65 13.05
CA GLN A 197 -3.63 11.81 13.35
C GLN A 197 -3.60 10.49 12.57
N GLY A 198 -2.40 9.96 12.33
CA GLY A 198 -2.17 8.76 11.55
C GLY A 198 -2.65 7.49 12.26
N ASP A 199 -3.16 6.54 11.48
CA ASP A 199 -3.48 5.20 11.93
C ASP A 199 -2.27 4.27 11.84
N CYS A 200 -1.36 4.53 10.90
CA CYS A 200 -0.06 3.88 10.80
C CYS A 200 0.99 4.87 10.28
N VAL A 201 2.27 4.47 10.37
CA VAL A 201 3.43 5.28 9.94
C VAL A 201 4.38 4.45 9.09
N GLU A 202 4.88 5.08 8.04
CA GLU A 202 5.81 4.52 7.08
C GLU A 202 6.67 5.64 6.46
N MET A 203 7.39 5.37 5.37
CA MET A 203 8.42 6.31 4.90
C MET A 203 8.23 6.79 3.44
N GLU A 204 7.13 6.47 2.73
CA GLU A 204 7.02 6.70 1.28
C GLU A 204 5.64 7.20 0.79
N GLY A 205 4.56 6.76 1.41
CA GLY A 205 3.20 6.83 0.85
C GLY A 205 2.74 8.24 0.49
N ALA A 206 2.95 9.22 1.37
CA ALA A 206 2.57 10.61 1.07
C ALA A 206 3.39 11.17 -0.11
N ALA A 207 4.66 10.78 -0.26
CA ALA A 207 5.49 11.23 -1.38
C ALA A 207 5.00 10.66 -2.72
N ILE A 208 4.60 9.39 -2.74
CA ILE A 208 3.98 8.78 -3.94
C ILE A 208 2.67 9.47 -4.30
N ALA A 209 1.78 9.65 -3.33
CA ALA A 209 0.49 10.30 -3.55
C ALA A 209 0.65 11.77 -3.96
N HIS A 210 1.63 12.48 -3.40
CA HIS A 210 1.98 13.84 -3.80
C HIS A 210 2.40 13.91 -5.27
N VAL A 211 3.31 13.02 -5.70
CA VAL A 211 3.74 12.95 -7.10
C VAL A 211 2.58 12.58 -8.03
N ALA A 212 1.74 11.63 -7.63
CA ALA A 212 0.55 11.26 -8.38
C ALA A 212 -0.41 12.45 -8.55
N ALA A 213 -0.73 13.16 -7.46
CA ALA A 213 -1.58 14.36 -7.49
C ALA A 213 -0.98 15.46 -8.38
N LYS A 214 0.33 15.67 -8.31
CA LYS A 214 1.05 16.64 -9.15
C LYS A 214 0.94 16.36 -10.65
N ASN A 215 0.80 15.09 -11.01
CA ASN A 215 0.71 14.62 -12.40
C ASN A 215 -0.73 14.29 -12.84
N GLY A 216 -1.72 14.40 -11.96
CA GLY A 216 -3.10 14.01 -12.26
C GLY A 216 -3.26 12.50 -12.53
N VAL A 217 -2.48 11.67 -11.83
CA VAL A 217 -2.46 10.21 -11.96
C VAL A 217 -3.17 9.60 -10.75
N ASP A 218 -4.00 8.58 -10.99
CA ASP A 218 -4.65 7.85 -9.92
C ASP A 218 -3.62 7.15 -9.00
N CYS A 219 -3.90 7.14 -7.70
CA CYS A 219 -3.00 6.54 -6.72
C CYS A 219 -3.78 5.71 -5.70
N LEU A 220 -3.17 4.61 -5.27
CA LEU A 220 -3.62 3.79 -4.14
C LEU A 220 -2.42 3.45 -3.26
N VAL A 221 -2.52 3.74 -1.97
CA VAL A 221 -1.51 3.36 -0.98
C VAL A 221 -2.10 2.39 0.02
N LEU A 222 -1.44 1.25 0.20
CA LEU A 222 -1.83 0.17 1.10
C LEU A 222 -0.68 -0.15 2.05
N ARG A 223 -1.00 -0.40 3.33
CA ARG A 223 0.00 -0.79 4.33
C ARG A 223 -0.49 -1.95 5.18
N ALA A 224 0.29 -3.02 5.23
CA ALA A 224 0.11 -4.08 6.21
C ALA A 224 0.85 -3.71 7.50
N ILE A 225 0.20 -3.86 8.64
CA ILE A 225 0.80 -3.55 9.94
C ILE A 225 1.81 -4.63 10.29
N SER A 226 3.08 -4.25 10.42
CA SER A 226 4.20 -5.14 10.74
C SER A 226 4.60 -5.14 12.21
N ASP A 227 4.32 -4.03 12.90
CA ASP A 227 4.68 -3.79 14.31
C ASP A 227 3.79 -2.69 14.91
N ASN A 228 3.95 -2.42 16.20
CA ASN A 228 3.20 -1.38 16.92
C ASN A 228 4.03 -0.14 17.23
N CYS A 229 5.13 0.10 16.52
CA CYS A 229 6.10 1.17 16.80
C CYS A 229 6.75 1.04 18.19
N ASP A 230 6.89 -0.16 18.72
CA ASP A 230 7.48 -0.46 20.03
C ASP A 230 8.83 -1.19 19.93
N GLU A 231 9.19 -1.66 18.75
CA GLU A 231 10.44 -2.34 18.44
C GLU A 231 11.44 -1.42 17.72
N SER A 232 12.74 -1.68 17.88
CA SER A 232 13.77 -1.04 17.06
C SER A 232 13.77 -1.62 15.64
N TYR A 233 14.33 -0.88 14.68
CA TYR A 233 14.48 -1.36 13.31
C TYR A 233 15.27 -2.68 13.23
N ASP A 234 16.34 -2.83 14.05
CA ASP A 234 17.14 -4.04 14.07
C ASP A 234 16.35 -5.24 14.59
N ALA A 235 15.50 -5.04 15.62
CA ALA A 235 14.61 -6.08 16.13
C ALA A 235 13.57 -6.49 15.09
N LEU A 236 12.93 -5.51 14.42
CA LEU A 236 11.95 -5.75 13.35
C LEU A 236 12.61 -6.47 12.17
N SER A 237 13.78 -6.02 11.72
CA SER A 237 14.47 -6.63 10.57
C SER A 237 14.95 -8.05 10.84
N SER A 238 15.19 -8.42 12.11
CA SER A 238 15.52 -9.79 12.49
C SER A 238 14.35 -10.78 12.38
N ARG A 239 13.12 -10.29 12.24
CA ARG A 239 11.87 -11.06 12.02
C ARG A 239 11.60 -11.27 10.52
N GLU A 240 12.63 -11.61 9.76
CA GLU A 240 12.60 -11.69 8.29
C GLU A 240 11.45 -12.56 7.76
N PHE A 241 11.16 -13.68 8.41
CA PHE A 241 10.08 -14.58 8.00
C PHE A 241 8.70 -13.92 8.10
N ASP A 242 8.40 -13.21 9.20
CA ASP A 242 7.12 -12.53 9.40
C ASP A 242 6.94 -11.41 8.37
N LEU A 243 8.00 -10.64 8.12
CA LEU A 243 7.97 -9.56 7.13
C LEU A 243 7.78 -10.07 5.70
N GLU A 244 8.33 -11.24 5.36
CA GLU A 244 8.09 -11.88 4.07
C GLU A 244 6.64 -12.34 3.90
N GLU A 245 6.02 -12.87 4.95
CA GLU A 245 4.62 -13.31 4.91
C GLU A 245 3.67 -12.12 4.72
N TYR A 246 3.90 -10.99 5.43
CA TYR A 246 3.10 -9.77 5.26
C TYR A 246 3.29 -9.16 3.86
N ALA A 247 4.52 -9.09 3.38
CA ALA A 247 4.82 -8.61 2.04
C ALA A 247 4.18 -9.49 0.96
N LYS A 248 4.15 -10.80 1.17
CA LYS A 248 3.48 -11.75 0.30
C LYS A 248 1.97 -11.54 0.25
N SER A 249 1.36 -11.35 1.40
CA SER A 249 -0.08 -11.08 1.52
C SER A 249 -0.43 -9.75 0.84
N ALA A 250 0.37 -8.71 1.04
CA ALA A 250 0.21 -7.41 0.41
C ALA A 250 0.33 -7.49 -1.12
N SER A 251 1.32 -8.22 -1.66
CA SER A 251 1.46 -8.43 -3.10
C SER A 251 0.27 -9.18 -3.71
N GLY A 252 -0.23 -10.22 -3.02
CA GLY A 252 -1.42 -10.95 -3.45
C GLY A 252 -2.67 -10.07 -3.51
N LEU A 253 -2.82 -9.17 -2.54
CA LEU A 253 -3.88 -8.17 -2.52
C LEU A 253 -3.77 -7.21 -3.70
N VAL A 254 -2.57 -6.68 -4.00
CA VAL A 254 -2.34 -5.79 -5.15
C VAL A 254 -2.73 -6.48 -6.46
N LEU A 255 -2.30 -7.72 -6.67
CA LEU A 255 -2.67 -8.50 -7.86
C LEU A 255 -4.19 -8.71 -7.96
N SER A 256 -4.87 -8.95 -6.83
CA SER A 256 -6.33 -9.06 -6.78
C SER A 256 -7.03 -7.75 -7.17
N ILE A 257 -6.49 -6.60 -6.73
CA ILE A 257 -7.01 -5.27 -7.08
C ILE A 257 -6.86 -5.03 -8.59
N VAL A 258 -5.69 -5.29 -9.16
CA VAL A 258 -5.47 -5.11 -10.62
C VAL A 258 -6.40 -6.00 -11.42
N ARG A 259 -6.62 -7.24 -11.01
CA ARG A 259 -7.58 -8.15 -11.66
C ARG A 259 -9.01 -7.61 -11.60
N ARG A 260 -9.45 -7.07 -10.45
CA ARG A 260 -10.78 -6.47 -10.30
C ARG A 260 -10.95 -5.23 -11.15
N LEU A 261 -9.90 -4.40 -11.22
CA LEU A 261 -9.85 -3.25 -12.09
C LEU A 261 -10.05 -3.65 -13.57
N ALA A 262 -9.41 -4.75 -14.01
CA ALA A 262 -9.60 -5.28 -15.36
C ALA A 262 -11.06 -5.66 -15.64
N VAL A 263 -11.68 -6.39 -14.71
CA VAL A 263 -13.10 -6.78 -14.83
C VAL A 263 -14.00 -5.55 -14.90
N GLN A 264 -13.79 -4.56 -14.04
CA GLN A 264 -14.64 -3.37 -13.96
C GLN A 264 -14.50 -2.46 -15.20
N LEU A 265 -13.30 -2.39 -15.79
CA LEU A 265 -13.06 -1.61 -17.01
C LEU A 265 -13.33 -2.42 -18.30
N GLY A 266 -13.74 -3.68 -18.20
CA GLY A 266 -13.96 -4.55 -19.35
C GLY A 266 -12.68 -4.80 -20.17
N VAL A 267 -11.53 -4.82 -19.50
CA VAL A 267 -10.24 -5.10 -20.15
C VAL A 267 -10.08 -6.62 -20.24
N GLU A 268 -10.02 -7.14 -21.45
CA GLU A 268 -9.78 -8.57 -21.68
C GLU A 268 -8.28 -8.88 -21.73
N PRO A 269 -7.86 -10.06 -21.24
CA PRO A 269 -6.50 -10.53 -21.43
C PRO A 269 -6.15 -10.54 -22.93
N ARG A 270 -4.94 -10.15 -23.27
CA ARG A 270 -4.45 -10.21 -24.65
C ARG A 270 -3.84 -11.59 -24.89
N ASP A 271 -4.27 -12.24 -25.96
CA ASP A 271 -3.70 -13.51 -26.45
C ASP A 271 -2.21 -13.38 -26.81
#